data_3580e78bfaa8108d12df7dd733f6a4d6
#
_entry.id   3580e78bfaa8108d12df7dd733f6a4d6
#
_cell.length_a   1.000
_cell.length_b   1.000
_cell.length_c   1.000
_cell.angle_alpha   90.00
_cell.angle_beta   90.00
_cell.angle_gamma   90.00
#
_symmetry.space_group_name_H-M   'P 1'
#
loop_
_entity.id
_entity.type
_entity.pdbx_description
1 polymer ?
#
loop_
_entity_poly.entity_id
_entity_poly.type
_entity_poly.pdbx_seq_one_letter_code
_entity_poly.pdbx_strand_id
1 'polypeptide(L)'
;MALALLALLLVPALRQWLTASMWRHMVLQFPLWMLAGAWLVAGLPPAARAHVARWNAHGISGLVGTGTVLAVLMVPRVLDLALVSLPIEAAKCAALLLAGAALRLSWRAAGLVVQGFFLGNMLPMMAVVGQLYIDSPLRLCNAYLLDDQARLGAWLVTAAAALAVGWLVKVVWWVVRRDVLVEQQVAQAAQATEKAKAGVASNAHDPATIN
;
A
#
# COMPACT_ATOMS: atom_id res chain seq x y z
N MET A 1 9.75 17.08 -4.29
CA MET A 1 8.78 16.29 -5.04
C MET A 1 7.36 16.39 -4.45
N ALA A 2 7.13 16.15 -3.15
CA ALA A 2 5.78 16.24 -2.55
C ALA A 2 5.11 17.61 -2.74
N LEU A 3 5.82 18.69 -2.43
CA LEU A 3 5.31 20.06 -2.59
C LEU A 3 5.00 20.40 -4.06
N ALA A 4 5.81 19.93 -5.00
CA ALA A 4 5.57 20.14 -6.42
C ALA A 4 4.31 19.42 -6.88
N LEU A 5 4.09 18.16 -6.41
CA LEU A 5 2.86 17.42 -6.71
C LEU A 5 1.64 18.10 -6.09
N LEU A 6 1.73 18.57 -4.85
CA LEU A 6 0.65 19.31 -4.20
C LEU A 6 0.32 20.60 -4.94
N ALA A 7 1.34 21.40 -5.31
CA ALA A 7 1.14 22.60 -6.08
C ALA A 7 0.44 22.29 -7.43
N LEU A 8 0.86 21.22 -8.09
CA LEU A 8 0.24 20.78 -9.34
C LEU A 8 -1.23 20.37 -9.16
N LEU A 9 -1.54 19.61 -8.09
CA LEU A 9 -2.91 19.15 -7.80
C LEU A 9 -3.85 20.31 -7.41
N LEU A 10 -3.29 21.42 -6.92
CA LEU A 10 -4.04 22.64 -6.59
C LEU A 10 -4.31 23.53 -7.81
N VAL A 11 -3.68 23.27 -8.97
CA VAL A 11 -3.94 24.04 -10.19
C VAL A 11 -5.39 23.85 -10.62
N PRO A 12 -6.18 24.94 -10.78
CA PRO A 12 -7.61 24.84 -11.10
C PRO A 12 -7.89 24.05 -12.40
N ALA A 13 -7.07 24.24 -13.42
CA ALA A 13 -7.23 23.54 -14.69
C ALA A 13 -7.05 22.02 -14.56
N LEU A 14 -6.02 21.59 -13.81
CA LEU A 14 -5.79 20.16 -13.56
C LEU A 14 -6.91 19.57 -12.69
N ARG A 15 -7.34 20.29 -11.65
CA ARG A 15 -8.45 19.88 -10.82
C ARG A 15 -9.72 19.68 -11.64
N GLN A 16 -10.10 20.64 -12.47
CA GLN A 16 -11.27 20.54 -13.36
C GLN A 16 -11.14 19.35 -14.31
N TRP A 17 -9.98 19.13 -14.89
CA TRP A 17 -9.74 17.99 -15.76
C TRP A 17 -9.85 16.65 -15.04
N LEU A 18 -9.34 16.55 -13.82
CA LEU A 18 -9.46 15.34 -12.98
C LEU A 18 -10.89 15.05 -12.56
N THR A 19 -11.68 16.08 -12.24
CA THR A 19 -13.06 15.94 -11.79
C THR A 19 -14.09 15.88 -12.93
N ALA A 20 -13.68 16.11 -14.18
CA ALA A 20 -14.59 16.09 -15.33
C ALA A 20 -15.08 14.67 -15.70
N SER A 21 -14.48 13.60 -15.19
CA SER A 21 -14.90 12.22 -15.43
C SER A 21 -14.75 11.40 -14.16
N MET A 22 -15.70 10.50 -13.89
CA MET A 22 -15.75 9.69 -12.69
C MET A 22 -14.49 8.82 -12.53
N TRP A 23 -14.00 8.19 -13.59
CA TRP A 23 -12.81 7.35 -13.53
C TRP A 23 -11.54 8.16 -13.26
N ARG A 24 -11.37 9.36 -13.83
CA ARG A 24 -10.23 10.23 -13.52
C ARG A 24 -10.25 10.71 -12.09
N HIS A 25 -11.43 11.04 -11.59
CA HIS A 25 -11.63 11.48 -10.22
C HIS A 25 -11.21 10.39 -9.20
N MET A 26 -11.61 9.14 -9.40
CA MET A 26 -11.33 8.07 -8.45
C MET A 26 -10.00 7.33 -8.74
N VAL A 27 -9.70 7.02 -10.00
CA VAL A 27 -8.53 6.21 -10.36
C VAL A 27 -7.25 7.03 -10.47
N LEU A 28 -7.33 8.31 -10.78
CA LEU A 28 -6.15 9.19 -10.86
C LEU A 28 -6.03 10.13 -9.67
N GLN A 29 -7.06 10.90 -9.37
CA GLN A 29 -6.98 11.93 -8.33
C GLN A 29 -6.72 11.32 -6.94
N PHE A 30 -7.41 10.24 -6.56
CA PHE A 30 -7.24 9.63 -5.24
C PHE A 30 -5.80 9.12 -5.02
N PRO A 31 -5.24 8.28 -5.89
CA PRO A 31 -3.86 7.83 -5.72
C PRO A 31 -2.83 8.97 -5.77
N LEU A 32 -3.06 10.03 -6.55
CA LEU A 32 -2.16 11.18 -6.60
C LEU A 32 -2.13 11.94 -5.27
N TRP A 33 -3.29 12.17 -4.63
CA TRP A 33 -3.34 12.78 -3.30
C TRP A 33 -2.71 11.87 -2.24
N MET A 34 -2.96 10.56 -2.29
CA MET A 34 -2.33 9.60 -1.39
C MET A 34 -0.80 9.54 -1.60
N LEU A 35 -0.34 9.60 -2.84
CA LEU A 35 1.08 9.64 -3.16
C LEU A 35 1.75 10.92 -2.63
N ALA A 36 1.09 12.06 -2.75
CA ALA A 36 1.56 13.31 -2.17
C ALA A 36 1.71 13.20 -0.65
N GLY A 37 0.73 12.62 0.05
CA GLY A 37 0.78 12.35 1.48
C GLY A 37 1.90 11.38 1.87
N ALA A 38 2.09 10.31 1.10
CA ALA A 38 3.18 9.36 1.30
C ALA A 38 4.57 10.00 1.12
N TRP A 39 4.72 10.93 0.17
CA TRP A 39 5.98 11.66 -0.03
C TRP A 39 6.23 12.72 1.04
N LEU A 40 5.19 13.38 1.57
CA LEU A 40 5.34 14.31 2.69
C LEU A 40 5.98 13.62 3.91
N VAL A 41 5.46 12.46 4.30
CA VAL A 41 6.00 11.73 5.46
C VAL A 41 7.34 11.05 5.17
N ALA A 42 7.70 10.83 3.91
CA ALA A 42 9.03 10.34 3.56
C ALA A 42 10.14 11.34 3.93
N GLY A 43 9.83 12.65 3.92
CA GLY A 43 10.72 13.74 4.33
C GLY A 43 10.75 14.03 5.83
N LEU A 44 9.93 13.38 6.64
CA LEU A 44 9.89 13.61 8.09
C LEU A 44 11.17 13.17 8.79
N PRO A 45 11.66 13.95 9.79
CA PRO A 45 12.82 13.57 10.59
C PRO A 45 12.54 12.28 11.38
N PRO A 46 13.61 11.51 11.72
CA PRO A 46 13.48 10.23 12.44
C PRO A 46 12.69 10.34 13.75
N ALA A 47 12.87 11.42 14.49
CA ALA A 47 12.18 11.67 15.75
C ALA A 47 10.64 11.74 15.59
N ALA A 48 10.16 12.46 14.55
CA ALA A 48 8.74 12.55 14.26
C ALA A 48 8.16 11.18 13.85
N ARG A 49 8.90 10.41 13.03
CA ARG A 49 8.50 9.04 12.68
C ARG A 49 8.43 8.12 13.89
N ALA A 50 9.40 8.22 14.81
CA ALA A 50 9.41 7.43 16.04
C ALA A 50 8.23 7.77 16.95
N HIS A 51 7.80 9.03 16.99
CA HIS A 51 6.60 9.43 17.74
C HIS A 51 5.34 8.79 17.19
N VAL A 52 5.15 8.82 15.86
CA VAL A 52 4.00 8.18 15.21
C VAL A 52 4.07 6.64 15.35
N ALA A 53 5.27 6.04 15.29
CA ALA A 53 5.46 4.61 15.42
C ALA A 53 4.99 4.06 16.78
N ARG A 54 5.01 4.85 17.84
CA ARG A 54 4.46 4.43 19.15
C ARG A 54 2.97 4.11 19.10
N TRP A 55 2.21 4.85 18.33
CA TRP A 55 0.77 4.65 18.15
C TRP A 55 0.42 3.67 17.02
N ASN A 56 1.40 3.34 16.19
CA ASN A 56 1.23 2.52 14.99
C ASN A 56 2.33 1.43 14.90
N ALA A 57 2.70 0.83 16.03
CA ALA A 57 3.83 -0.10 16.12
C ALA A 57 3.72 -1.30 15.18
N HIS A 58 2.51 -1.84 14.99
CA HIS A 58 2.24 -2.96 14.10
C HIS A 58 1.62 -2.53 12.76
N GLY A 59 1.53 -1.23 12.47
CA GLY A 59 0.95 -0.72 11.24
C GLY A 59 -0.58 -0.88 11.11
N ILE A 60 -1.25 -1.49 12.09
CA ILE A 60 -2.67 -1.84 12.00
C ILE A 60 -3.54 -0.59 12.00
N SER A 61 -3.31 0.33 12.94
CA SER A 61 -4.13 1.54 13.08
C SER A 61 -4.11 2.41 11.83
N GLY A 62 -2.95 2.59 11.22
CA GLY A 62 -2.83 3.36 9.98
C GLY A 62 -3.43 2.66 8.77
N LEU A 63 -3.34 1.33 8.67
CA LEU A 63 -4.01 0.56 7.61
C LEU A 63 -5.53 0.60 7.76
N VAL A 64 -6.06 0.41 8.98
CA VAL A 64 -7.50 0.53 9.26
C VAL A 64 -8.00 1.93 8.91
N GLY A 65 -7.30 2.97 9.36
CA GLY A 65 -7.65 4.35 9.01
C GLY A 65 -7.65 4.60 7.49
N THR A 66 -6.64 4.10 6.78
CA THR A 66 -6.59 4.18 5.31
C THR A 66 -7.77 3.45 4.67
N GLY A 67 -8.07 2.23 5.11
CA GLY A 67 -9.20 1.46 4.61
C GLY A 67 -10.53 2.15 4.85
N THR A 68 -10.73 2.72 6.05
CA THR A 68 -11.94 3.48 6.38
C THR A 68 -12.11 4.71 5.48
N VAL A 69 -11.04 5.49 5.27
CA VAL A 69 -11.08 6.65 4.37
C VAL A 69 -11.47 6.22 2.96
N LEU A 70 -10.83 5.18 2.42
CA LEU A 70 -11.15 4.69 1.07
C LEU A 70 -12.59 4.16 0.99
N ALA A 71 -13.05 3.41 1.99
CA ALA A 71 -14.41 2.89 2.03
C ALA A 71 -15.47 4.02 2.04
N VAL A 72 -15.26 5.05 2.87
CA VAL A 72 -16.15 6.21 2.92
C VAL A 72 -16.16 6.98 1.60
N LEU A 73 -14.99 7.17 0.99
CA LEU A 73 -14.87 7.88 -0.28
C LEU A 73 -15.37 7.08 -1.49
N MET A 74 -15.58 5.76 -1.35
CA MET A 74 -16.27 4.96 -2.37
C MET A 74 -17.79 5.11 -2.34
N VAL A 75 -18.37 5.77 -1.33
CA VAL A 75 -19.79 6.06 -1.30
C VAL A 75 -20.13 7.15 -2.33
N PRO A 76 -20.99 6.88 -3.33
CA PRO A 76 -21.26 7.81 -4.44
C PRO A 76 -21.74 9.19 -3.97
N ARG A 77 -22.56 9.24 -2.93
CA ARG A 77 -23.08 10.49 -2.39
C ARG A 77 -21.99 11.42 -1.83
N VAL A 78 -20.90 10.86 -1.29
CA VAL A 78 -19.77 11.65 -0.78
C VAL A 78 -19.03 12.33 -1.94
N LEU A 79 -18.89 11.64 -3.07
CA LEU A 79 -18.30 12.22 -4.28
C LEU A 79 -19.15 13.35 -4.85
N ASP A 80 -20.47 13.15 -4.96
CA ASP A 80 -21.39 14.18 -5.44
C ASP A 80 -21.31 15.46 -4.58
N LEU A 81 -21.28 15.29 -3.26
CA LEU A 81 -21.13 16.40 -2.32
C LEU A 81 -19.77 17.11 -2.44
N ALA A 82 -18.71 16.38 -2.70
CA ALA A 82 -17.35 16.95 -2.88
C ALA A 82 -17.27 17.83 -4.13
N LEU A 83 -18.09 17.58 -5.14
CA LEU A 83 -18.11 18.40 -6.37
C LEU A 83 -18.84 19.74 -6.20
N VAL A 84 -19.83 19.79 -5.30
CA VAL A 84 -20.66 20.98 -5.10
C VAL A 84 -20.27 21.80 -3.87
N SER A 85 -19.49 21.23 -2.94
CA SER A 85 -19.13 21.84 -1.66
C SER A 85 -17.61 21.91 -1.49
N LEU A 86 -17.07 23.13 -1.51
CA LEU A 86 -15.62 23.35 -1.33
C LEU A 86 -15.08 22.80 0.00
N PRO A 87 -15.75 22.93 1.16
CA PRO A 87 -15.25 22.34 2.40
C PRO A 87 -15.20 20.81 2.36
N ILE A 88 -16.16 20.15 1.68
CA ILE A 88 -16.19 18.70 1.54
C ILE A 88 -15.06 18.25 0.58
N GLU A 89 -14.82 18.97 -0.50
CA GLU A 89 -13.69 18.75 -1.39
C GLU A 89 -12.36 18.88 -0.64
N ALA A 90 -12.19 19.93 0.16
CA ALA A 90 -10.99 20.11 0.97
C ALA A 90 -10.81 18.98 2.01
N ALA A 91 -11.89 18.56 2.67
CA ALA A 91 -11.88 17.45 3.62
C ALA A 91 -11.50 16.13 2.94
N LYS A 92 -12.04 15.85 1.73
CA LYS A 92 -11.65 14.68 0.91
C LYS A 92 -10.16 14.70 0.60
N CYS A 93 -9.62 15.82 0.10
CA CYS A 93 -8.20 15.96 -0.22
C CYS A 93 -7.32 15.77 1.02
N ALA A 94 -7.69 16.36 2.15
CA ALA A 94 -6.98 16.18 3.42
C ALA A 94 -7.03 14.72 3.91
N ALA A 95 -8.19 14.07 3.83
CA ALA A 95 -8.35 12.66 4.19
C ALA A 95 -7.49 11.75 3.34
N LEU A 96 -7.41 11.99 2.01
CA LEU A 96 -6.56 11.22 1.10
C LEU A 96 -5.06 11.44 1.37
N LEU A 97 -4.64 12.68 1.68
CA LEU A 97 -3.26 12.97 2.10
C LEU A 97 -2.91 12.19 3.37
N LEU A 98 -3.78 12.24 4.39
CA LEU A 98 -3.58 11.53 5.65
C LEU A 98 -3.59 10.02 5.44
N ALA A 99 -4.48 9.49 4.61
CA ALA A 99 -4.52 8.07 4.25
C ALA A 99 -3.23 7.61 3.56
N GLY A 100 -2.71 8.39 2.62
CA GLY A 100 -1.44 8.10 1.97
C GLY A 100 -0.23 8.16 2.91
N ALA A 101 -0.22 9.13 3.82
CA ALA A 101 0.77 9.23 4.89
C ALA A 101 0.70 8.02 5.85
N ALA A 102 -0.50 7.67 6.31
CA ALA A 102 -0.74 6.53 7.18
C ALA A 102 -0.35 5.21 6.51
N LEU A 103 -0.73 5.01 5.25
CA LEU A 103 -0.35 3.84 4.46
C LEU A 103 1.17 3.69 4.37
N ARG A 104 1.90 4.76 4.07
CA ARG A 104 3.36 4.77 3.98
C ARG A 104 4.05 4.41 5.28
N LEU A 105 3.57 4.97 6.39
CA LEU A 105 4.14 4.72 7.73
C LEU A 105 3.82 3.32 8.23
N SER A 106 2.63 2.78 7.87
CA SER A 106 2.14 1.49 8.34
C SER A 106 2.69 0.31 7.55
N TRP A 107 2.90 0.48 6.24
CA TRP A 107 3.17 -0.62 5.32
C TRP A 107 4.37 -1.48 5.69
N ARG A 108 5.47 -0.85 6.15
CA ARG A 108 6.67 -1.57 6.58
C ARG A 108 6.55 -2.19 7.96
N ALA A 109 5.80 -1.54 8.86
CA ALA A 109 5.55 -2.04 10.20
C ALA A 109 4.55 -3.22 10.20
N ALA A 110 3.62 -3.20 9.25
CA ALA A 110 2.67 -4.27 9.01
C ALA A 110 3.39 -5.45 8.33
N GLY A 111 3.66 -6.52 9.05
CA GLY A 111 4.20 -7.75 8.45
C GLY A 111 3.31 -8.31 7.33
N LEU A 112 3.79 -9.33 6.61
CA LEU A 112 3.07 -9.91 5.46
C LEU A 112 1.64 -10.34 5.80
N VAL A 113 1.39 -10.84 7.00
CA VAL A 113 0.05 -11.28 7.43
C VAL A 113 -0.91 -10.10 7.51
N VAL A 114 -0.50 -9.00 8.14
CA VAL A 114 -1.33 -7.79 8.26
C VAL A 114 -1.54 -7.12 6.90
N GLN A 115 -0.50 -7.08 6.05
CA GLN A 115 -0.63 -6.60 4.67
C GLN A 115 -1.62 -7.47 3.88
N GLY A 116 -1.51 -8.80 4.00
CA GLY A 116 -2.42 -9.76 3.35
C GLY A 116 -3.86 -9.59 3.81
N PHE A 117 -4.07 -9.41 5.11
CA PHE A 117 -5.41 -9.16 5.66
C PHE A 117 -5.99 -7.84 5.14
N PHE A 118 -5.20 -6.77 5.12
CA PHE A 118 -5.62 -5.47 4.59
C PHE A 118 -5.99 -5.56 3.10
N LEU A 119 -5.13 -6.13 2.28
CA LEU A 119 -5.40 -6.30 0.84
C LEU A 119 -6.54 -7.27 0.59
N GLY A 120 -6.62 -8.37 1.36
CA GLY A 120 -7.71 -9.35 1.28
C GLY A 120 -9.09 -8.79 1.59
N ASN A 121 -9.19 -7.65 2.29
CA ASN A 121 -10.44 -6.92 2.49
C ASN A 121 -10.64 -5.82 1.44
N MET A 122 -9.59 -5.04 1.14
CA MET A 122 -9.70 -3.89 0.24
C MET A 122 -9.92 -4.27 -1.23
N LEU A 123 -9.19 -5.29 -1.72
CA LEU A 123 -9.27 -5.65 -3.13
C LEU A 123 -10.61 -6.28 -3.52
N PRO A 124 -11.17 -7.24 -2.75
CA PRO A 124 -12.52 -7.73 -3.02
C PRO A 124 -13.58 -6.65 -2.91
N MET A 125 -13.50 -5.76 -1.91
CA MET A 125 -14.42 -4.63 -1.80
C MET A 125 -14.35 -3.73 -3.05
N MET A 126 -13.14 -3.43 -3.53
CA MET A 126 -12.94 -2.62 -4.73
C MET A 126 -13.48 -3.33 -5.98
N ALA A 127 -13.31 -4.65 -6.10
CA ALA A 127 -13.84 -5.45 -7.20
C ALA A 127 -15.37 -5.51 -7.17
N VAL A 128 -15.98 -5.73 -6.00
CA VAL A 128 -17.44 -5.77 -5.83
C VAL A 128 -18.07 -4.41 -6.15
N VAL A 129 -17.49 -3.31 -5.65
CA VAL A 129 -17.98 -1.96 -5.99
C VAL A 129 -17.79 -1.68 -7.48
N GLY A 130 -16.68 -2.10 -8.07
CA GLY A 130 -16.44 -1.99 -9.52
C GLY A 130 -17.49 -2.75 -10.32
N GLN A 131 -17.80 -3.98 -9.94
CA GLN A 131 -18.83 -4.78 -10.60
C GLN A 131 -20.23 -4.15 -10.44
N LEU A 132 -20.55 -3.63 -9.25
CA LEU A 132 -21.80 -2.90 -9.02
C LEU A 132 -21.92 -1.69 -9.96
N TYR A 133 -20.84 -0.97 -10.21
CA TYR A 133 -20.83 0.16 -11.15
C TYR A 133 -21.04 -0.26 -12.61
N ILE A 134 -20.60 -1.45 -13.00
CA ILE A 134 -20.82 -2.02 -14.35
C ILE A 134 -22.27 -2.44 -14.51
N ASP A 135 -22.81 -3.17 -13.54
CA ASP A 135 -24.08 -3.87 -13.65
C ASP A 135 -25.29 -2.98 -13.34
N SER A 136 -25.08 -1.85 -12.65
CA SER A 136 -26.18 -0.97 -12.27
C SER A 136 -26.76 -0.22 -13.47
N PRO A 137 -28.04 -0.39 -13.78
CA PRO A 137 -28.74 0.38 -14.82
C PRO A 137 -29.04 1.82 -14.41
N LEU A 138 -28.86 2.12 -13.13
CA LEU A 138 -29.14 3.44 -12.55
C LEU A 138 -27.83 4.21 -12.33
N ARG A 139 -27.90 5.54 -12.46
CA ARG A 139 -26.81 6.44 -12.06
C ARG A 139 -26.68 6.43 -10.55
N LEU A 140 -25.59 5.86 -10.04
CA LEU A 140 -25.27 5.87 -8.62
C LEU A 140 -24.67 7.22 -8.17
N CYS A 141 -23.99 7.94 -9.09
CA CYS A 141 -23.55 9.31 -8.93
C CYS A 141 -24.34 10.22 -9.87
N ASN A 142 -24.97 11.27 -9.32
CA ASN A 142 -25.76 12.20 -10.11
C ASN A 142 -24.91 13.12 -11.00
N ALA A 143 -23.64 13.34 -10.61
CA ALA A 143 -22.74 14.25 -11.31
C ALA A 143 -22.13 13.66 -12.60
N TYR A 144 -22.20 12.33 -12.82
CA TYR A 144 -21.55 11.66 -13.95
C TYR A 144 -22.52 10.87 -14.83
N LEU A 145 -22.09 10.59 -16.07
CA LEU A 145 -22.84 9.78 -17.01
C LEU A 145 -22.71 8.28 -16.68
N LEU A 146 -23.69 7.49 -17.14
CA LEU A 146 -23.71 6.04 -16.89
C LEU A 146 -22.50 5.33 -17.52
N ASP A 147 -22.07 5.76 -18.72
CA ASP A 147 -20.90 5.21 -19.38
C ASP A 147 -19.59 5.46 -18.60
N ASP A 148 -19.48 6.62 -17.95
CA ASP A 148 -18.33 6.94 -17.09
C ASP A 148 -18.33 6.06 -15.82
N GLN A 149 -19.50 5.75 -15.29
CA GLN A 149 -19.67 4.84 -14.16
C GLN A 149 -19.20 3.42 -14.52
N ALA A 150 -19.68 2.87 -15.65
CA ALA A 150 -19.28 1.54 -16.13
C ALA A 150 -17.77 1.48 -16.42
N ARG A 151 -17.21 2.53 -17.02
CA ARG A 151 -15.76 2.64 -17.27
C ARG A 151 -14.97 2.64 -15.96
N LEU A 152 -15.41 3.39 -14.94
CA LEU A 152 -14.80 3.36 -13.62
C LEU A 152 -14.84 1.95 -13.04
N GLY A 153 -15.99 1.27 -13.12
CA GLY A 153 -16.15 -0.10 -12.64
C GLY A 153 -15.12 -1.05 -13.25
N ALA A 154 -14.94 -0.99 -14.58
CA ALA A 154 -13.93 -1.80 -15.28
C ALA A 154 -12.49 -1.50 -14.79
N TRP A 155 -12.16 -0.23 -14.56
CA TRP A 155 -10.86 0.15 -14.00
C TRP A 155 -10.66 -0.35 -12.57
N LEU A 156 -11.69 -0.30 -11.72
CA LEU A 156 -11.60 -0.78 -10.33
C LEU A 156 -11.37 -2.30 -10.29
N VAL A 157 -12.11 -3.08 -11.08
CA VAL A 157 -11.94 -4.54 -11.15
C VAL A 157 -10.55 -4.89 -11.66
N THR A 158 -10.11 -4.25 -12.74
CA THR A 158 -8.79 -4.49 -13.34
C THR A 158 -7.66 -4.12 -12.36
N ALA A 159 -7.77 -2.96 -11.70
CA ALA A 159 -6.78 -2.52 -10.72
C ALA A 159 -6.74 -3.45 -9.50
N ALA A 160 -7.89 -3.91 -9.00
CA ALA A 160 -7.95 -4.88 -7.91
C ALA A 160 -7.24 -6.19 -8.28
N ALA A 161 -7.51 -6.73 -9.47
CA ALA A 161 -6.87 -7.94 -9.97
C ALA A 161 -5.35 -7.74 -10.13
N ALA A 162 -4.92 -6.64 -10.75
CA ALA A 162 -3.50 -6.35 -10.95
C ALA A 162 -2.74 -6.20 -9.62
N LEU A 163 -3.33 -5.51 -8.64
CA LEU A 163 -2.74 -5.36 -7.30
C LEU A 163 -2.68 -6.70 -6.56
N ALA A 164 -3.72 -7.54 -6.67
CA ALA A 164 -3.72 -8.88 -6.07
C ALA A 164 -2.60 -9.75 -6.65
N VAL A 165 -2.50 -9.82 -7.97
CA VAL A 165 -1.46 -10.59 -8.66
C VAL A 165 -0.06 -10.06 -8.30
N GLY A 166 0.15 -8.74 -8.36
CA GLY A 166 1.43 -8.12 -8.02
C GLY A 166 1.86 -8.40 -6.57
N TRP A 167 0.92 -8.37 -5.63
CA TRP A 167 1.21 -8.70 -4.24
C TRP A 167 1.52 -10.19 -4.06
N LEU A 168 0.76 -11.09 -4.70
CA LEU A 168 1.02 -12.54 -4.65
C LEU A 168 2.38 -12.88 -5.23
N VAL A 169 2.75 -12.33 -6.37
CA VAL A 169 4.08 -12.50 -6.99
C VAL A 169 5.18 -12.05 -6.02
N LYS A 170 4.99 -10.90 -5.38
CA LYS A 170 5.93 -10.40 -4.36
C LYS A 170 6.06 -11.38 -3.18
N VAL A 171 4.96 -11.93 -2.68
CA VAL A 171 4.96 -12.89 -1.56
C VAL A 171 5.67 -14.18 -1.95
N VAL A 172 5.34 -14.76 -3.10
CA VAL A 172 5.99 -15.97 -3.62
C VAL A 172 7.49 -15.75 -3.75
N TRP A 173 7.89 -14.64 -4.38
CA TRP A 173 9.31 -14.33 -4.55
C TRP A 173 10.04 -14.14 -3.21
N TRP A 174 9.39 -13.54 -2.21
CA TRP A 174 9.96 -13.38 -0.87
C TRP A 174 10.12 -14.73 -0.15
N VAL A 175 9.11 -15.62 -0.24
CA VAL A 175 9.17 -16.97 0.35
C VAL A 175 10.30 -17.78 -0.27
N VAL A 176 10.35 -17.86 -1.60
CA VAL A 176 11.40 -18.60 -2.31
C VAL A 176 12.81 -18.10 -1.96
N ARG A 177 12.98 -16.77 -1.91
CA ARG A 177 14.28 -16.21 -1.50
C ARG A 177 14.65 -16.55 -0.06
N ARG A 178 13.69 -16.54 0.84
CA ARG A 178 13.92 -16.89 2.23
C ARG A 178 14.38 -18.35 2.38
N ASP A 179 13.73 -19.27 1.68
CA ASP A 179 14.09 -20.69 1.73
C ASP A 179 15.50 -20.94 1.22
N VAL A 180 15.87 -20.33 0.11
CA VAL A 180 17.26 -20.42 -0.43
C VAL A 180 18.29 -19.89 0.57
N LEU A 181 18.00 -18.77 1.25
CA LEU A 181 18.92 -18.21 2.25
C LEU A 181 19.06 -19.12 3.48
N VAL A 182 17.98 -19.74 3.93
CA VAL A 182 17.99 -20.70 5.05
C VAL A 182 18.83 -21.94 4.69
N GLU A 183 18.64 -22.50 3.50
CA GLU A 183 19.43 -23.65 3.02
C GLU A 183 20.92 -23.30 2.97
N GLN A 184 21.28 -22.12 2.45
CA GLN A 184 22.68 -21.68 2.42
C GLN A 184 23.28 -21.54 3.82
N GLN A 185 22.53 -20.99 4.78
CA GLN A 185 22.98 -20.87 6.16
C GLN A 185 23.19 -22.23 6.82
N VAL A 186 22.28 -23.18 6.61
CA VAL A 186 22.41 -24.54 7.12
C VAL A 186 23.65 -25.26 6.52
N ALA A 187 23.84 -25.13 5.21
CA ALA A 187 25.02 -25.71 4.54
C ALA A 187 26.33 -25.11 5.06
N GLN A 188 26.38 -23.79 5.26
CA GLN A 188 27.57 -23.11 5.82
C GLN A 188 27.85 -23.55 7.26
N ALA A 189 26.81 -23.67 8.09
CA ALA A 189 26.96 -24.14 9.48
C ALA A 189 27.46 -25.58 9.53
N ALA A 190 26.96 -26.46 8.66
CA ALA A 190 27.43 -27.84 8.56
C ALA A 190 28.95 -27.92 8.16
N GLN A 191 29.35 -27.14 7.17
CA GLN A 191 30.76 -27.07 6.75
C GLN A 191 31.69 -26.52 7.86
N ALA A 192 31.22 -25.50 8.60
CA ALA A 192 31.98 -24.94 9.72
C ALA A 192 32.17 -25.98 10.83
N THR A 193 31.16 -26.77 11.14
CA THR A 193 31.20 -27.85 12.13
C THR A 193 32.16 -28.95 11.71
N GLU A 194 32.16 -29.31 10.44
CA GLU A 194 33.07 -30.34 9.90
C GLU A 194 34.56 -29.90 9.92
N LYS A 195 34.81 -28.63 9.54
CA LYS A 195 36.15 -28.04 9.67
C LYS A 195 36.65 -27.99 11.10
N ALA A 196 35.78 -27.64 12.05
CA ALA A 196 36.12 -27.62 13.48
C ALA A 196 36.50 -29.03 13.99
N LYS A 197 35.74 -30.06 13.62
CA LYS A 197 36.02 -31.44 13.95
C LYS A 197 37.37 -31.92 13.34
N ALA A 198 37.64 -31.59 12.09
CA ALA A 198 38.91 -31.94 11.41
C ALA A 198 40.11 -31.24 12.07
N GLY A 199 39.96 -29.96 12.48
CA GLY A 199 41.00 -29.23 13.19
C GLY A 199 41.33 -29.83 14.56
N VAL A 200 40.32 -30.26 15.33
CA VAL A 200 40.50 -30.94 16.61
C VAL A 200 41.19 -32.30 16.43
N ALA A 201 40.81 -33.06 15.41
CA ALA A 201 41.45 -34.36 15.09
C ALA A 201 42.91 -34.19 14.66
N SER A 202 43.25 -33.15 13.88
CA SER A 202 44.61 -32.82 13.49
C SER A 202 45.50 -32.44 14.68
N ASN A 203 45.03 -31.65 15.61
CA ASN A 203 45.77 -31.27 16.82
C ASN A 203 45.95 -32.42 17.82
N ALA A 204 45.06 -33.41 17.82
CA ALA A 204 45.16 -34.58 18.68
C ALA A 204 46.23 -35.60 18.16
N HIS A 205 46.72 -35.46 16.94
CA HIS A 205 47.68 -36.38 16.30
C HIS A 205 49.09 -35.80 16.21
N ASP A 206 49.35 -34.61 16.79
CA ASP A 206 50.69 -34.02 16.85
C ASP A 206 51.38 -34.41 18.17
N PRO A 207 52.33 -35.40 18.14
CA PRO A 207 52.98 -35.90 19.36
C PRO A 207 54.08 -34.97 19.89
N ALA A 208 54.22 -33.74 19.37
CA ALA A 208 55.33 -32.84 19.70
C ALA A 208 55.10 -31.96 20.95
N THR A 209 54.01 -32.14 21.71
CA THR A 209 53.73 -31.32 22.92
C THR A 209 53.84 -32.06 24.23
N ILE A 210 54.57 -33.20 24.27
CA ILE A 210 54.91 -33.84 25.56
C ILE A 210 56.45 -33.85 25.68
N ASN A 211 57.02 -32.71 26.08
CA ASN A 211 58.33 -32.65 26.73
C ASN A 211 58.36 -31.46 27.69
#